data_d74c834c6d91b2075f98ea623f3f94a7
#
_entry.id   d74c834c6d91b2075f98ea623f3f94a7
#
_cell.length_a   1.000
_cell.length_b   1.000
_cell.length_c   1.000
_cell.angle_alpha   90.00
_cell.angle_beta   90.00
_cell.angle_gamma   90.00
#
_symmetry.space_group_name_H-M   'P 1'
#
loop_
_entity.id
_entity.type
_entity.pdbx_description
1 polymer ?
#
loop_
_entity_poly.entity_id
_entity_poly.type
_entity_poly.pdbx_seq_one_letter_code
_entity_poly.pdbx_strand_id
1 'polypeptide(L)'
;MGDARRAHPSNPPRRCPVMDGESPVTVMGAGLSGLAAATLLARAGREVHVHDIRADSGARFDGDFQALENWSMDADFFDQLEGWGFDSTAFRSTAFSVVDLIHPDDEITQAKTDGVAYRIVERGTSDHTIDQAFKRMAIEAGATLHYKSRIKEKDADIVACGPKDTSALALGEIFRTSHPDHIAFQLNDKLAPGAYSYLIIIDGVGLICTCLWRKQKKSERFLNECIATYQRLYPDIDMEPIKRVGGKGDFTLNGHYTVPETGQHFVGESGGLQDFMWGFGMRMAVWSGVLAAQEMLGGPSYDKEVRRHLLPYVQTSVANRWLMNRVGDRTFKRMCKQWMRDQERSGNGLRWIGRLFRPSLTKRLVFALASPFMLERGQGPTRPKRLPFRAAKARDSWEQSEDALAVKARWEAARRGGSRTSFESKDGEAHETESEPV
;
A
#
# COMPACT_ATOMS: atom_id res chain seq x y z
N MET A 1 -17.23 -36.59 34.76
CA MET A 1 -15.83 -36.48 35.17
C MET A 1 -15.05 -35.94 33.97
N GLY A 2 -14.80 -34.65 33.97
CA GLY A 2 -14.17 -33.93 32.88
C GLY A 2 -12.69 -33.76 33.16
N ASP A 3 -11.88 -34.02 32.16
CA ASP A 3 -10.43 -33.83 32.21
C ASP A 3 -10.11 -32.43 31.61
N ALA A 4 -9.82 -31.48 32.50
CA ALA A 4 -9.42 -30.14 32.14
C ALA A 4 -7.92 -30.17 31.81
N ARG A 5 -7.57 -30.18 30.51
CA ARG A 5 -6.19 -30.03 30.08
C ARG A 5 -5.72 -28.58 30.38
N ARG A 6 -4.80 -28.47 31.31
CA ARG A 6 -4.10 -27.22 31.65
C ARG A 6 -3.27 -26.77 30.46
N ALA A 7 -3.51 -25.54 30.00
CA ALA A 7 -2.62 -24.87 29.04
C ALA A 7 -1.25 -24.64 29.69
N HIS A 8 -0.19 -25.15 29.06
CA HIS A 8 1.20 -24.83 29.44
C HIS A 8 1.50 -23.37 29.03
N PRO A 9 2.16 -22.58 29.88
CA PRO A 9 2.65 -21.26 29.50
C PRO A 9 3.71 -21.46 28.42
N SER A 10 3.53 -20.81 27.27
CA SER A 10 4.51 -20.73 26.19
C SER A 10 5.75 -20.02 26.68
N ASN A 11 6.87 -20.74 26.75
CA ASN A 11 8.18 -20.12 26.98
C ASN A 11 8.45 -19.10 25.87
N PRO A 12 8.98 -17.90 26.21
CA PRO A 12 9.43 -16.96 25.19
C PRO A 12 10.48 -17.63 24.30
N PRO A 13 10.52 -17.33 23.00
CA PRO A 13 11.49 -17.93 22.09
C PRO A 13 12.90 -17.67 22.62
N ARG A 14 13.70 -18.74 22.76
CA ARG A 14 15.10 -18.65 23.16
C ARG A 14 15.82 -17.81 22.11
N ARG A 15 16.50 -16.72 22.53
CA ARG A 15 17.45 -15.99 21.68
C ARG A 15 18.48 -16.99 21.17
N CYS A 16 18.62 -17.11 19.85
CA CYS A 16 19.76 -17.83 19.28
C CYS A 16 21.06 -17.13 19.74
N PRO A 17 22.12 -17.89 20.04
CA PRO A 17 23.41 -17.28 20.36
C PRO A 17 23.89 -16.44 19.16
N VAL A 18 24.38 -15.23 19.43
CA VAL A 18 24.99 -14.37 18.41
C VAL A 18 26.13 -15.18 17.77
N MET A 19 26.12 -15.27 16.44
CA MET A 19 27.24 -15.85 15.70
C MET A 19 28.41 -14.87 15.79
N ASP A 20 29.33 -15.14 16.70
CA ASP A 20 30.52 -14.33 16.90
C ASP A 20 31.33 -14.24 15.60
N GLY A 21 31.48 -13.03 15.06
CA GLY A 21 32.41 -12.72 13.96
C GLY A 21 31.79 -12.12 12.69
N GLU A 22 30.48 -11.98 12.55
CA GLU A 22 29.86 -11.29 11.39
C GLU A 22 29.62 -9.81 11.69
N SER A 23 29.99 -8.92 10.75
CA SER A 23 29.74 -7.48 10.88
C SER A 23 28.25 -7.16 11.05
N PRO A 24 27.90 -6.11 11.82
CA PRO A 24 26.52 -5.64 11.93
C PRO A 24 25.88 -5.38 10.57
N VAL A 25 24.61 -5.71 10.42
CA VAL A 25 23.85 -5.44 9.20
C VAL A 25 23.22 -4.06 9.28
N THR A 26 23.49 -3.24 8.26
CA THR A 26 22.96 -1.87 8.16
C THR A 26 21.81 -1.82 7.17
N VAL A 27 20.62 -1.43 7.64
CA VAL A 27 19.41 -1.28 6.82
C VAL A 27 19.06 0.20 6.68
N MET A 28 18.91 0.69 5.46
CA MET A 28 18.53 2.06 5.17
C MET A 28 17.03 2.13 4.84
N GLY A 29 16.22 2.57 5.80
CA GLY A 29 14.78 2.75 5.71
C GLY A 29 13.99 1.83 6.64
N ALA A 30 13.20 2.43 7.55
CA ALA A 30 12.32 1.76 8.51
C ALA A 30 10.86 1.64 7.98
N GLY A 31 10.70 1.33 6.68
CA GLY A 31 9.44 0.93 6.08
C GLY A 31 9.25 -0.59 6.15
N LEU A 32 8.10 -1.09 5.65
CA LEU A 32 7.72 -2.51 5.76
C LEU A 32 8.80 -3.47 5.23
N SER A 33 9.48 -3.14 4.12
CA SER A 33 10.52 -4.00 3.56
C SER A 33 11.78 -4.07 4.41
N GLY A 34 12.24 -2.92 4.93
CA GLY A 34 13.43 -2.86 5.79
C GLY A 34 13.18 -3.49 7.15
N LEU A 35 12.00 -3.24 7.74
CA LEU A 35 11.62 -3.83 9.03
C LEU A 35 11.40 -5.34 8.93
N ALA A 36 10.85 -5.83 7.81
CA ALA A 36 10.72 -7.27 7.57
C ALA A 36 12.08 -7.97 7.52
N ALA A 37 13.04 -7.39 6.78
CA ALA A 37 14.40 -7.92 6.73
C ALA A 37 15.08 -7.86 8.10
N ALA A 38 15.01 -6.70 8.78
CA ALA A 38 15.61 -6.50 10.10
C ALA A 38 15.06 -7.48 11.14
N THR A 39 13.75 -7.73 11.14
CA THR A 39 13.12 -8.69 12.06
C THR A 39 13.69 -10.09 11.90
N LEU A 40 13.79 -10.59 10.67
CA LEU A 40 14.26 -11.95 10.42
C LEU A 40 15.75 -12.10 10.72
N LEU A 41 16.56 -11.13 10.34
CA LEU A 41 17.99 -11.10 10.63
C LEU A 41 18.27 -11.06 12.14
N ALA A 42 17.57 -10.17 12.88
CA ALA A 42 17.73 -10.06 14.31
C ALA A 42 17.24 -11.33 15.05
N ARG A 43 16.14 -11.94 14.62
CA ARG A 43 15.68 -13.26 15.15
C ARG A 43 16.71 -14.35 14.96
N ALA A 44 17.47 -14.31 13.87
CA ALA A 44 18.55 -15.25 13.61
C ALA A 44 19.85 -14.92 14.39
N GLY A 45 19.82 -13.91 15.26
CA GLY A 45 20.96 -13.54 16.11
C GLY A 45 21.94 -12.56 15.47
N ARG A 46 21.63 -11.99 14.29
CA ARG A 46 22.47 -10.94 13.69
C ARG A 46 22.28 -9.62 14.43
N GLU A 47 23.35 -8.87 14.60
CA GLU A 47 23.27 -7.46 14.99
C GLU A 47 22.76 -6.64 13.82
N VAL A 48 21.63 -5.88 14.01
CA VAL A 48 20.96 -5.14 12.94
C VAL A 48 20.71 -3.70 13.37
N HIS A 49 21.16 -2.75 12.55
CA HIS A 49 20.92 -1.32 12.70
C HIS A 49 20.05 -0.80 11.54
N VAL A 50 18.87 -0.29 11.87
CA VAL A 50 17.94 0.31 10.88
C VAL A 50 17.99 1.82 11.00
N HIS A 51 18.32 2.52 9.92
CA HIS A 51 18.40 3.98 9.88
C HIS A 51 17.26 4.56 9.02
N ASP A 52 16.51 5.51 9.59
CA ASP A 52 15.50 6.26 8.84
C ASP A 52 15.65 7.77 9.05
N ILE A 53 15.47 8.53 7.98
CA ILE A 53 15.54 10.01 8.01
C ILE A 53 14.35 10.64 8.71
N ARG A 54 13.25 9.90 8.85
CA ARG A 54 11.99 10.35 9.47
C ARG A 54 12.05 10.18 10.97
N ALA A 55 11.04 10.73 11.64
CA ALA A 55 10.95 10.69 13.10
C ALA A 55 10.46 9.33 13.62
N ASP A 56 9.77 8.53 12.77
CA ASP A 56 9.25 7.22 13.15
C ASP A 56 8.92 6.38 11.90
N SER A 57 8.72 5.06 12.10
CA SER A 57 8.15 4.18 11.09
C SER A 57 6.72 4.60 10.75
N GLY A 58 6.37 4.61 9.46
CA GLY A 58 5.06 5.08 9.04
C GLY A 58 4.90 6.61 8.98
N ALA A 59 5.85 7.42 9.48
CA ALA A 59 5.77 8.89 9.50
C ALA A 59 5.69 9.56 8.09
N ARG A 60 5.62 8.76 7.05
CA ARG A 60 5.28 9.17 5.67
C ARG A 60 3.77 9.32 5.49
N PHE A 61 2.99 8.63 6.29
CA PHE A 61 1.54 8.53 6.23
C PHE A 61 0.90 9.17 7.45
N ASP A 62 -0.36 9.55 7.35
CA ASP A 62 -1.06 10.25 8.42
C ASP A 62 -2.48 9.68 8.63
N GLY A 63 -2.57 8.38 8.88
CA GLY A 63 -3.82 7.68 9.12
C GLY A 63 -4.61 7.34 7.85
N ASP A 64 -3.94 7.28 6.71
CA ASP A 64 -4.59 6.92 5.46
C ASP A 64 -4.82 5.41 5.34
N PHE A 65 -6.00 5.02 4.89
CA PHE A 65 -6.35 3.64 4.61
C PHE A 65 -5.74 3.17 3.29
N GLN A 66 -5.12 2.00 3.32
CA GLN A 66 -4.57 1.36 2.14
C GLN A 66 -5.05 -0.10 2.04
N ALA A 67 -5.31 -0.53 0.81
CA ALA A 67 -5.78 -1.88 0.54
C ALA A 67 -4.62 -2.85 0.33
N LEU A 68 -4.67 -3.98 1.02
CA LEU A 68 -3.95 -5.20 0.73
C LEU A 68 -4.85 -6.09 -0.12
N GLU A 69 -4.54 -6.22 -1.38
CA GLU A 69 -5.31 -7.04 -2.30
C GLU A 69 -5.01 -8.54 -2.09
N ASN A 70 -6.06 -9.36 -2.14
CA ASN A 70 -5.95 -10.79 -1.90
C ASN A 70 -6.27 -11.66 -3.12
N TRP A 71 -6.43 -11.03 -4.28
CA TRP A 71 -6.81 -11.66 -5.54
C TRP A 71 -5.72 -11.61 -6.62
N SER A 72 -4.65 -10.84 -6.40
CA SER A 72 -3.54 -10.71 -7.37
C SER A 72 -2.62 -11.93 -7.38
N MET A 73 -2.53 -12.66 -6.28
CA MET A 73 -1.74 -13.87 -6.10
C MET A 73 -2.60 -15.02 -5.56
N ASP A 74 -2.07 -16.24 -5.53
CA ASP A 74 -2.83 -17.41 -5.09
C ASP A 74 -2.93 -17.53 -3.57
N ALA A 75 -1.91 -17.08 -2.83
CA ALA A 75 -1.89 -17.13 -1.37
C ALA A 75 -2.54 -15.89 -0.74
N ASP A 76 -3.29 -16.07 0.35
CA ASP A 76 -3.68 -14.98 1.24
C ASP A 76 -2.43 -14.31 1.81
N PHE A 77 -2.44 -12.97 1.91
CA PHE A 77 -1.27 -12.24 2.40
C PHE A 77 -1.02 -12.48 3.89
N PHE A 78 -2.07 -12.69 4.68
CA PHE A 78 -1.92 -12.98 6.11
C PHE A 78 -1.33 -14.37 6.32
N ASP A 79 -1.76 -15.38 5.55
CA ASP A 79 -1.14 -16.70 5.57
C ASP A 79 0.34 -16.63 5.19
N GLN A 80 0.69 -15.76 4.24
CA GLN A 80 2.10 -15.50 3.89
C GLN A 80 2.87 -14.84 5.05
N LEU A 81 2.28 -13.85 5.73
CA LEU A 81 2.91 -13.20 6.89
C LEU A 81 3.20 -14.23 7.98
N GLU A 82 2.21 -15.04 8.36
CA GLU A 82 2.37 -16.11 9.35
C GLU A 82 3.42 -17.13 8.91
N GLY A 83 3.41 -17.51 7.63
CA GLY A 83 4.40 -18.43 7.05
C GLY A 83 5.83 -17.88 7.09
N TRP A 84 6.00 -16.55 7.12
CA TRP A 84 7.29 -15.88 7.32
C TRP A 84 7.59 -15.57 8.79
N GLY A 85 6.68 -15.93 9.69
CA GLY A 85 6.82 -15.73 11.13
C GLY A 85 6.46 -14.31 11.61
N PHE A 86 5.68 -13.55 10.86
CA PHE A 86 5.11 -12.28 11.29
C PHE A 86 3.71 -12.50 11.85
N ASP A 87 3.39 -11.81 12.94
CA ASP A 87 2.06 -11.82 13.53
C ASP A 87 1.11 -10.92 12.72
N SER A 88 0.19 -11.53 12.00
CA SER A 88 -0.81 -10.83 11.19
C SER A 88 -1.91 -10.17 12.04
N THR A 89 -1.98 -10.48 13.34
CA THR A 89 -2.92 -9.89 14.30
C THR A 89 -2.36 -8.67 15.04
N ALA A 90 -1.06 -8.39 14.88
CA ALA A 90 -0.36 -7.31 15.56
C ALA A 90 -0.78 -5.89 15.10
N PHE A 91 -1.60 -5.78 14.07
CA PHE A 91 -2.12 -4.52 13.54
C PHE A 91 -3.59 -4.66 13.17
N ARG A 92 -4.27 -3.50 13.16
CA ARG A 92 -5.70 -3.46 12.80
C ARG A 92 -5.88 -3.64 11.29
N SER A 93 -6.82 -4.50 10.91
CA SER A 93 -7.24 -4.68 9.53
C SER A 93 -8.71 -5.01 9.43
N THR A 94 -9.38 -4.51 8.39
CA THR A 94 -10.77 -4.81 8.09
C THR A 94 -10.87 -5.55 6.76
N ALA A 95 -11.54 -6.69 6.77
CA ALA A 95 -11.68 -7.55 5.60
C ALA A 95 -12.97 -7.23 4.82
N PHE A 96 -12.85 -7.08 3.52
CA PHE A 96 -13.99 -6.87 2.62
C PHE A 96 -14.08 -8.00 1.60
N SER A 97 -15.29 -8.55 1.45
CA SER A 97 -15.64 -9.52 0.41
C SER A 97 -16.58 -8.94 -0.65
N VAL A 98 -17.07 -7.73 -0.44
CA VAL A 98 -17.95 -6.99 -1.37
C VAL A 98 -17.34 -5.62 -1.60
N VAL A 99 -17.27 -5.21 -2.87
CA VAL A 99 -16.73 -3.92 -3.30
C VAL A 99 -17.69 -3.28 -4.29
N ASP A 100 -18.07 -2.05 -4.06
CA ASP A 100 -18.81 -1.28 -5.06
C ASP A 100 -17.89 -0.87 -6.20
N LEU A 101 -18.21 -1.33 -7.40
CA LEU A 101 -17.53 -0.95 -8.63
C LEU A 101 -18.34 0.15 -9.31
N ILE A 102 -17.81 1.37 -9.29
CA ILE A 102 -18.43 2.51 -9.93
C ILE A 102 -17.91 2.60 -11.38
N HIS A 103 -18.81 2.56 -12.33
CA HIS A 103 -18.48 2.68 -13.75
C HIS A 103 -18.15 4.14 -14.12
N PRO A 104 -17.47 4.40 -15.26
CA PRO A 104 -17.16 5.76 -15.70
C PRO A 104 -18.37 6.67 -15.97
N ASP A 105 -19.56 6.11 -16.07
CA ASP A 105 -20.85 6.79 -16.24
C ASP A 105 -21.72 6.76 -14.97
N ASP A 106 -21.07 6.51 -13.82
CA ASP A 106 -21.67 6.56 -12.49
C ASP A 106 -22.67 5.43 -12.17
N GLU A 107 -22.80 4.40 -13.04
CA GLU A 107 -23.51 3.17 -12.71
C GLU A 107 -22.73 2.42 -11.61
N ILE A 108 -23.40 1.97 -10.55
CA ILE A 108 -22.80 1.21 -9.44
C ILE A 108 -23.18 -0.26 -9.59
N THR A 109 -22.18 -1.12 -9.52
CA THR A 109 -22.37 -2.58 -9.45
C THR A 109 -21.51 -3.14 -8.32
N GLN A 110 -21.90 -4.29 -7.76
CA GLN A 110 -21.17 -4.92 -6.66
C GLN A 110 -20.32 -6.08 -7.17
N ALA A 111 -19.02 -5.97 -6.97
CA ALA A 111 -18.11 -7.11 -7.10
C ALA A 111 -18.10 -7.88 -5.78
N LYS A 112 -18.44 -9.18 -5.83
CA LYS A 112 -18.50 -10.09 -4.67
C LYS A 112 -17.51 -11.23 -4.85
N THR A 113 -16.98 -11.72 -3.75
CA THR A 113 -16.05 -12.86 -3.73
C THR A 113 -16.41 -13.83 -2.63
N ASP A 114 -16.05 -15.09 -2.80
CA ASP A 114 -16.26 -16.16 -1.81
C ASP A 114 -15.35 -16.03 -0.58
N GLY A 115 -14.30 -15.21 -0.67
CA GLY A 115 -13.34 -14.95 0.40
C GLY A 115 -13.04 -13.47 0.54
N VAL A 116 -11.95 -13.17 1.22
CA VAL A 116 -11.49 -11.80 1.41
C VAL A 116 -10.94 -11.23 0.10
N ALA A 117 -11.57 -10.17 -0.41
CA ALA A 117 -11.11 -9.43 -1.58
C ALA A 117 -9.95 -8.49 -1.22
N TYR A 118 -10.17 -7.72 -0.17
CA TYR A 118 -9.22 -6.75 0.36
C TYR A 118 -9.17 -6.84 1.87
N ARG A 119 -7.98 -6.64 2.42
CA ARG A 119 -7.78 -6.25 3.81
C ARG A 119 -7.35 -4.80 3.82
N ILE A 120 -8.15 -3.95 4.44
CA ILE A 120 -7.80 -2.54 4.58
C ILE A 120 -7.01 -2.38 5.87
N VAL A 121 -5.88 -1.70 5.76
CA VAL A 121 -4.99 -1.37 6.88
C VAL A 121 -4.80 0.14 6.97
N GLU A 122 -4.64 0.64 8.16
CA GLU A 122 -4.23 2.00 8.39
C GLU A 122 -2.71 2.12 8.35
N ARG A 123 -2.22 3.20 7.75
CA ARG A 123 -0.79 3.54 7.67
C ARG A 123 -0.50 4.74 8.55
N GLY A 124 0.66 4.77 9.16
CA GLY A 124 1.06 5.90 10.00
C GLY A 124 1.80 5.52 11.27
N THR A 125 1.76 6.45 12.25
CA THR A 125 2.50 6.31 13.52
C THR A 125 1.64 5.90 14.70
N SER A 126 0.33 5.69 14.51
CA SER A 126 -0.55 5.17 15.57
C SER A 126 -0.26 3.68 15.84
N ASP A 127 -0.37 3.26 17.09
CA ASP A 127 0.07 1.94 17.55
C ASP A 127 -0.58 0.75 16.83
N HIS A 128 -1.81 0.92 16.37
CA HIS A 128 -2.57 -0.12 15.66
C HIS A 128 -2.25 -0.24 14.17
N THR A 129 -1.36 0.62 13.63
CA THR A 129 -1.00 0.60 12.21
C THR A 129 -0.06 -0.54 11.86
N ILE A 130 -0.11 -0.99 10.60
CA ILE A 130 0.82 -2.03 10.12
C ILE A 130 2.29 -1.56 10.23
N ASP A 131 2.56 -0.25 10.05
CA ASP A 131 3.91 0.30 10.16
C ASP A 131 4.47 0.14 11.58
N GLN A 132 3.65 0.44 12.60
CA GLN A 132 4.06 0.30 14.00
C GLN A 132 4.14 -1.16 14.46
N ALA A 133 3.27 -2.03 13.93
CA ALA A 133 3.38 -3.46 14.20
C ALA A 133 4.72 -4.05 13.71
N PHE A 134 5.12 -3.75 12.48
CA PHE A 134 6.42 -4.19 11.96
C PHE A 134 7.59 -3.58 12.74
N LYS A 135 7.48 -2.32 13.19
CA LYS A 135 8.46 -1.69 14.07
C LYS A 135 8.60 -2.45 15.39
N ARG A 136 7.48 -2.76 16.06
CA ARG A 136 7.51 -3.53 17.32
C ARG A 136 8.15 -4.90 17.12
N MET A 137 7.73 -5.65 16.10
CA MET A 137 8.32 -6.96 15.79
C MET A 137 9.83 -6.91 15.55
N ALA A 138 10.34 -5.85 14.89
CA ALA A 138 11.77 -5.66 14.67
C ALA A 138 12.53 -5.36 15.99
N ILE A 139 11.98 -4.50 16.85
CA ILE A 139 12.55 -4.18 18.16
C ILE A 139 12.55 -5.42 19.07
N GLU A 140 11.43 -6.14 19.14
CA GLU A 140 11.29 -7.37 19.92
C GLU A 140 12.25 -8.48 19.45
N ALA A 141 12.54 -8.52 18.16
CA ALA A 141 13.55 -9.40 17.58
C ALA A 141 14.99 -9.02 17.99
N GLY A 142 15.23 -7.78 18.42
CA GLY A 142 16.53 -7.27 18.83
C GLY A 142 17.20 -6.30 17.85
N ALA A 143 16.48 -5.83 16.81
CA ALA A 143 17.00 -4.81 15.92
C ALA A 143 17.05 -3.43 16.60
N THR A 144 18.09 -2.65 16.34
CA THR A 144 18.25 -1.28 16.82
C THR A 144 17.80 -0.30 15.74
N LEU A 145 16.84 0.58 16.07
CA LEU A 145 16.27 1.56 15.15
C LEU A 145 16.80 2.96 15.46
N HIS A 146 17.31 3.62 14.42
CA HIS A 146 17.88 4.98 14.48
C HIS A 146 17.05 5.92 13.63
N TYR A 147 16.12 6.65 14.25
CA TYR A 147 15.30 7.66 13.59
C TYR A 147 16.01 9.00 13.48
N LYS A 148 15.57 9.87 12.55
CA LYS A 148 16.22 11.13 12.17
C LYS A 148 17.72 10.93 11.84
N SER A 149 18.06 9.74 11.39
CA SER A 149 19.39 9.29 11.06
C SER A 149 19.57 9.14 9.55
N ARG A 150 20.52 9.87 9.00
CA ARG A 150 20.85 9.83 7.57
C ARG A 150 22.16 9.10 7.37
N ILE A 151 22.11 7.99 6.64
CA ILE A 151 23.30 7.28 6.14
C ILE A 151 23.39 7.43 4.61
N LYS A 152 24.53 7.15 4.03
CA LYS A 152 24.70 7.10 2.57
C LYS A 152 24.26 5.73 2.08
N GLU A 153 23.68 5.67 0.87
CA GLU A 153 23.23 4.42 0.29
C GLU A 153 24.35 3.37 0.21
N LYS A 154 25.56 3.78 -0.12
CA LYS A 154 26.72 2.89 -0.20
C LYS A 154 27.17 2.27 1.14
N ASP A 155 26.71 2.80 2.25
CA ASP A 155 27.07 2.36 3.60
C ASP A 155 25.99 1.40 4.18
N ALA A 156 24.97 1.06 3.40
CA ALA A 156 23.90 0.15 3.76
C ALA A 156 24.06 -1.21 3.06
N ASP A 157 23.80 -2.29 3.79
CA ASP A 157 23.70 -3.65 3.21
C ASP A 157 22.34 -3.86 2.54
N ILE A 158 21.29 -3.28 3.13
CA ILE A 158 19.93 -3.32 2.59
C ILE A 158 19.41 -1.90 2.40
N VAL A 159 19.03 -1.56 1.16
CA VAL A 159 18.39 -0.30 0.80
C VAL A 159 16.87 -0.51 0.68
N ALA A 160 16.13 0.03 1.65
CA ALA A 160 14.68 -0.07 1.79
C ALA A 160 13.99 1.31 1.76
N CYS A 161 14.54 2.24 1.01
CA CYS A 161 14.05 3.61 0.94
C CYS A 161 12.71 3.68 0.18
N GLY A 162 11.85 4.61 0.60
CA GLY A 162 10.67 4.98 -0.15
C GLY A 162 10.99 5.76 -1.44
N PRO A 163 9.97 6.39 -2.06
CA PRO A 163 10.13 6.99 -3.37
C PRO A 163 11.13 8.15 -3.38
N LYS A 164 12.03 8.11 -4.33
CA LYS A 164 13.00 9.20 -4.60
C LYS A 164 12.39 10.30 -5.48
N ASP A 165 11.41 9.94 -6.34
CA ASP A 165 10.71 10.86 -7.25
C ASP A 165 9.19 10.62 -7.20
N THR A 166 8.43 11.27 -8.08
CA THR A 166 6.96 11.17 -8.13
C THR A 166 6.50 10.72 -9.52
N SER A 167 6.28 9.43 -9.68
CA SER A 167 5.64 8.87 -10.88
C SER A 167 4.12 8.93 -10.77
N ALA A 168 3.57 8.68 -9.59
CA ALA A 168 2.17 8.80 -9.26
C ALA A 168 1.97 9.57 -7.94
N LEU A 169 0.83 10.26 -7.84
CA LEU A 169 0.41 11.01 -6.66
C LEU A 169 -0.97 10.51 -6.23
N ALA A 170 -1.14 10.26 -4.95
CA ALA A 170 -2.44 10.09 -4.31
C ALA A 170 -2.73 11.30 -3.43
N LEU A 171 -3.97 11.81 -3.50
CA LEU A 171 -4.47 12.86 -2.62
C LEU A 171 -5.84 12.44 -2.12
N GLY A 172 -6.06 12.55 -0.80
CA GLY A 172 -7.29 12.11 -0.15
C GLY A 172 -7.78 13.06 0.91
N GLU A 173 -9.01 12.86 1.34
CA GLU A 173 -9.64 13.52 2.47
C GLU A 173 -10.16 12.46 3.44
N ILE A 174 -9.67 12.51 4.67
CA ILE A 174 -10.21 11.74 5.79
C ILE A 174 -11.38 12.53 6.39
N PHE A 175 -12.48 11.83 6.69
CA PHE A 175 -13.69 12.42 7.25
C PHE A 175 -14.32 11.49 8.29
N ARG A 176 -15.16 12.04 9.20
CA ARG A 176 -16.04 11.24 10.07
C ARG A 176 -17.33 10.94 9.35
N THR A 177 -17.94 9.82 9.72
CA THR A 177 -19.23 9.40 9.20
C THR A 177 -19.94 8.46 10.18
N SER A 178 -21.27 8.43 10.13
CA SER A 178 -22.10 7.41 10.82
C SER A 178 -22.38 6.20 9.92
N HIS A 179 -21.96 6.24 8.65
CA HIS A 179 -22.22 5.18 7.70
C HIS A 179 -21.45 3.90 8.06
N PRO A 180 -22.04 2.72 7.89
CA PRO A 180 -21.35 1.43 8.08
C PRO A 180 -20.10 1.29 7.21
N ASP A 181 -19.25 0.31 7.56
CA ASP A 181 -18.07 -0.04 6.79
C ASP A 181 -18.39 -0.24 5.30
N HIS A 182 -17.64 0.43 4.45
CA HIS A 182 -17.91 0.47 3.01
C HIS A 182 -16.63 0.61 2.20
N ILE A 183 -16.62 0.01 1.03
CA ILE A 183 -15.53 0.19 0.05
C ILE A 183 -16.10 0.35 -1.35
N ALA A 184 -15.70 1.40 -2.04
CA ALA A 184 -16.04 1.67 -3.44
C ALA A 184 -14.79 2.07 -4.23
N PHE A 185 -14.78 1.72 -5.51
CA PHE A 185 -13.67 1.95 -6.42
C PHE A 185 -14.18 2.40 -7.79
N GLN A 186 -13.53 3.39 -8.38
CA GLN A 186 -13.89 3.93 -9.70
C GLN A 186 -12.69 4.12 -10.62
N LEU A 187 -12.80 3.60 -11.83
CA LEU A 187 -11.91 3.93 -12.95
C LEU A 187 -12.58 5.02 -13.79
N ASN A 188 -12.11 6.27 -13.67
CA ASN A 188 -12.68 7.40 -14.38
C ASN A 188 -11.62 8.48 -14.61
N ASP A 189 -11.24 8.69 -15.87
CA ASP A 189 -10.22 9.67 -16.24
C ASP A 189 -10.58 11.13 -15.94
N LYS A 190 -11.86 11.42 -15.67
CA LYS A 190 -12.29 12.77 -15.24
C LYS A 190 -11.93 13.03 -13.79
N LEU A 191 -11.97 12.00 -12.93
CA LEU A 191 -11.69 12.09 -11.50
C LEU A 191 -10.24 11.73 -11.17
N ALA A 192 -9.68 10.76 -11.88
CA ALA A 192 -8.37 10.18 -11.58
C ALA A 192 -7.58 9.90 -12.87
N PRO A 193 -7.04 10.93 -13.54
CA PRO A 193 -6.37 10.79 -14.83
C PRO A 193 -5.26 9.76 -14.85
N GLY A 194 -5.50 8.66 -15.55
CA GLY A 194 -4.59 7.52 -15.72
C GLY A 194 -4.54 6.56 -14.55
N ALA A 195 -5.38 6.73 -13.52
CA ALA A 195 -5.41 5.82 -12.37
C ALA A 195 -6.87 5.57 -11.91
N TYR A 196 -7.17 5.74 -10.64
CA TYR A 196 -8.46 5.43 -10.04
C TYR A 196 -8.75 6.31 -8.83
N SER A 197 -10.02 6.39 -8.44
CA SER A 197 -10.45 6.94 -7.17
C SER A 197 -11.10 5.85 -6.31
N TYR A 198 -11.13 6.06 -5.00
CA TYR A 198 -11.76 5.14 -4.07
C TYR A 198 -12.35 5.84 -2.85
N LEU A 199 -13.33 5.17 -2.26
CA LEU A 199 -13.91 5.47 -0.97
C LEU A 199 -13.73 4.25 -0.07
N ILE A 200 -13.22 4.44 1.13
CA ILE A 200 -13.11 3.42 2.16
C ILE A 200 -13.69 4.01 3.44
N ILE A 201 -14.60 3.28 4.11
CA ILE A 201 -15.15 3.64 5.42
C ILE A 201 -14.94 2.45 6.36
N ILE A 202 -14.35 2.71 7.52
CA ILE A 202 -14.11 1.73 8.58
C ILE A 202 -14.31 2.40 9.93
N ASP A 203 -15.16 1.81 10.77
CA ASP A 203 -15.39 2.22 12.16
C ASP A 203 -15.65 3.73 12.31
N GLY A 204 -16.51 4.28 11.47
CA GLY A 204 -16.90 5.70 11.52
C GLY A 204 -15.88 6.69 10.96
N VAL A 205 -14.79 6.18 10.33
CA VAL A 205 -13.80 7.01 9.64
C VAL A 205 -13.82 6.66 8.16
N GLY A 206 -13.94 7.67 7.31
CA GLY A 206 -13.89 7.52 5.86
C GLY A 206 -12.67 8.16 5.24
N LEU A 207 -12.22 7.61 4.11
CA LEU A 207 -11.21 8.18 3.23
C LEU A 207 -11.72 8.19 1.80
N ILE A 208 -11.82 9.37 1.18
CA ILE A 208 -11.93 9.51 -0.27
C ILE A 208 -10.57 9.88 -0.82
N CYS A 209 -10.13 9.18 -1.87
CA CYS A 209 -8.84 9.42 -2.48
C CYS A 209 -8.91 9.38 -4.01
N THR A 210 -8.15 10.27 -4.65
CA THR A 210 -7.85 10.23 -6.08
C THR A 210 -6.38 9.93 -6.30
N CYS A 211 -6.09 8.93 -7.13
CA CYS A 211 -4.74 8.55 -7.54
C CYS A 211 -4.48 9.08 -8.96
N LEU A 212 -3.34 9.72 -9.17
CA LEU A 212 -3.04 10.45 -10.38
C LEU A 212 -1.69 10.01 -10.97
N TRP A 213 -1.72 9.43 -12.16
CA TRP A 213 -0.50 9.26 -12.97
C TRP A 213 -0.20 10.50 -13.81
N ARG A 214 -1.21 11.35 -14.02
CA ARG A 214 -1.15 12.52 -14.88
C ARG A 214 -1.81 13.71 -14.23
N LYS A 215 -1.45 14.92 -14.70
CA LYS A 215 -2.03 16.19 -14.23
C LYS A 215 -1.90 16.40 -12.70
N GLN A 216 -0.86 15.85 -12.09
CA GLN A 216 -0.62 15.89 -10.64
C GLN A 216 -0.62 17.31 -10.06
N LYS A 217 -0.22 18.32 -10.84
CA LYS A 217 -0.28 19.76 -10.44
C LYS A 217 -1.72 20.27 -10.18
N LYS A 218 -2.74 19.52 -10.61
CA LYS A 218 -4.16 19.84 -10.41
C LYS A 218 -4.82 18.85 -9.44
N SER A 219 -4.07 18.24 -8.54
CA SER A 219 -4.55 17.18 -7.63
C SER A 219 -5.71 17.63 -6.76
N GLU A 220 -5.66 18.85 -6.20
CA GLU A 220 -6.76 19.41 -5.39
C GLU A 220 -8.08 19.48 -6.17
N ARG A 221 -8.01 19.93 -7.43
CA ARG A 221 -9.19 19.94 -8.29
C ARG A 221 -9.79 18.55 -8.44
N PHE A 222 -8.95 17.53 -8.76
CA PHE A 222 -9.42 16.16 -8.96
C PHE A 222 -9.99 15.56 -7.68
N LEU A 223 -9.38 15.87 -6.52
CA LEU A 223 -9.93 15.42 -5.24
C LEU A 223 -11.29 16.05 -4.96
N ASN A 224 -11.45 17.38 -5.16
CA ASN A 224 -12.72 18.05 -4.95
C ASN A 224 -13.82 17.52 -5.90
N GLU A 225 -13.47 17.26 -7.17
CA GLU A 225 -14.37 16.64 -8.15
C GLU A 225 -14.73 15.20 -7.75
N CYS A 226 -13.78 14.47 -7.18
CA CYS A 226 -13.98 13.14 -6.63
C CYS A 226 -14.95 13.17 -5.43
N ILE A 227 -14.71 14.04 -4.45
CA ILE A 227 -15.58 14.19 -3.26
C ILE A 227 -17.02 14.51 -3.69
N ALA A 228 -17.22 15.50 -4.55
CA ALA A 228 -18.56 15.87 -5.03
C ALA A 228 -19.26 14.73 -5.76
N THR A 229 -18.50 13.93 -6.53
CA THR A 229 -19.03 12.74 -7.21
C THR A 229 -19.49 11.68 -6.22
N TYR A 230 -18.68 11.35 -5.23
CA TYR A 230 -19.04 10.35 -4.22
C TYR A 230 -20.19 10.83 -3.33
N GLN A 231 -20.25 12.11 -2.96
CA GLN A 231 -21.40 12.68 -2.22
C GLN A 231 -22.71 12.56 -3.01
N ARG A 232 -22.67 12.74 -4.32
CA ARG A 232 -23.83 12.59 -5.19
C ARG A 232 -24.24 11.12 -5.38
N LEU A 233 -23.27 10.21 -5.44
CA LEU A 233 -23.52 8.77 -5.62
C LEU A 233 -23.99 8.08 -4.34
N TYR A 234 -23.55 8.59 -3.20
CA TYR A 234 -23.87 8.08 -1.86
C TYR A 234 -24.40 9.22 -0.98
N PRO A 235 -25.64 9.70 -1.24
CA PRO A 235 -26.20 10.87 -0.53
C PRO A 235 -26.48 10.61 0.94
N ASP A 236 -26.54 9.35 1.34
CA ASP A 236 -26.74 8.88 2.72
C ASP A 236 -25.44 8.83 3.54
N ILE A 237 -24.29 9.02 2.91
CA ILE A 237 -23.01 9.12 3.61
C ILE A 237 -22.80 10.56 4.09
N ASP A 238 -22.93 10.77 5.40
CA ASP A 238 -22.49 11.99 6.05
C ASP A 238 -20.96 12.08 6.03
N MET A 239 -20.42 13.22 5.59
CA MET A 239 -18.96 13.40 5.44
C MET A 239 -18.52 14.67 6.16
N GLU A 240 -18.09 14.52 7.43
CA GLU A 240 -17.49 15.60 8.21
C GLU A 240 -15.96 15.58 8.00
N PRO A 241 -15.38 16.55 7.26
CA PRO A 241 -13.95 16.51 6.93
C PRO A 241 -13.07 16.69 8.16
N ILE A 242 -12.02 15.85 8.28
CA ILE A 242 -11.01 15.92 9.35
C ILE A 242 -9.72 16.54 8.81
N LYS A 243 -9.11 15.92 7.79
CA LYS A 243 -7.82 16.34 7.25
C LYS A 243 -7.58 15.85 5.84
N ARG A 244 -6.64 16.51 5.14
CA ARG A 244 -6.10 16.06 3.86
C ARG A 244 -4.90 15.15 4.08
N VAL A 245 -4.81 14.08 3.30
CA VAL A 245 -3.70 13.14 3.30
C VAL A 245 -3.21 12.94 1.88
N GLY A 246 -1.95 12.54 1.73
CA GLY A 246 -1.42 12.30 0.40
C GLY A 246 -0.15 11.46 0.42
N GLY A 247 0.07 10.78 -0.69
CA GLY A 247 1.23 9.93 -0.89
C GLY A 247 1.75 10.04 -2.32
N LYS A 248 3.01 9.69 -2.50
CA LYS A 248 3.64 9.58 -3.81
C LYS A 248 4.25 8.20 -3.98
N GLY A 249 4.24 7.69 -5.21
CA GLY A 249 4.93 6.47 -5.61
C GLY A 249 5.97 6.76 -6.69
N ASP A 250 7.13 6.12 -6.60
CA ASP A 250 8.18 6.19 -7.62
C ASP A 250 8.28 4.84 -8.33
N PHE A 251 7.65 4.75 -9.48
CA PHE A 251 7.59 3.51 -10.26
C PHE A 251 8.81 3.40 -11.16
N THR A 252 9.78 2.64 -10.71
CA THR A 252 11.02 2.36 -11.43
C THR A 252 11.23 0.85 -11.58
N LEU A 253 11.99 0.43 -12.58
CA LEU A 253 12.46 -0.94 -12.73
C LEU A 253 13.96 -0.97 -12.51
N ASN A 254 14.43 -1.77 -11.58
CA ASN A 254 15.83 -2.00 -11.37
C ASN A 254 16.34 -3.16 -12.25
N GLY A 255 17.52 -3.00 -12.80
CA GLY A 255 18.18 -4.06 -13.57
C GLY A 255 18.78 -5.14 -12.67
N HIS A 256 19.18 -4.75 -11.47
CA HIS A 256 19.78 -5.61 -10.45
C HIS A 256 19.07 -5.38 -9.12
N TYR A 257 18.80 -6.44 -8.39
CA TYR A 257 18.24 -6.40 -7.03
C TYR A 257 19.34 -6.52 -5.99
N THR A 258 20.44 -7.17 -6.35
CA THR A 258 21.73 -7.18 -5.64
C THR A 258 22.77 -6.50 -6.49
N VAL A 259 23.55 -5.58 -5.92
CA VAL A 259 24.71 -4.98 -6.58
C VAL A 259 25.85 -5.99 -6.58
N PRO A 260 26.32 -6.47 -7.73
CA PRO A 260 27.33 -7.55 -7.75
C PRO A 260 28.64 -7.19 -7.05
N GLU A 261 29.05 -5.92 -7.10
CA GLU A 261 30.33 -5.45 -6.59
C GLU A 261 30.36 -5.32 -5.05
N THR A 262 29.18 -5.07 -4.44
CA THR A 262 29.08 -4.78 -2.99
C THR A 262 28.25 -5.78 -2.22
N GLY A 263 27.46 -6.62 -2.92
CA GLY A 263 26.48 -7.49 -2.28
C GLY A 263 25.25 -6.77 -1.72
N GLN A 264 25.12 -5.47 -1.93
CA GLN A 264 24.04 -4.64 -1.41
C GLN A 264 22.69 -5.02 -2.03
N HIS A 265 21.65 -5.17 -1.21
CA HIS A 265 20.30 -5.51 -1.65
C HIS A 265 19.36 -4.31 -1.72
N PHE A 266 18.61 -4.17 -2.81
CA PHE A 266 17.54 -3.18 -2.97
C PHE A 266 16.18 -3.85 -2.81
N VAL A 267 15.42 -3.49 -1.76
CA VAL A 267 14.14 -4.12 -1.41
C VAL A 267 12.97 -3.15 -1.53
N GLY A 268 11.75 -3.68 -1.71
CA GLY A 268 10.54 -2.87 -1.82
C GLY A 268 10.58 -1.86 -2.96
N GLU A 269 10.11 -0.64 -2.69
CA GLU A 269 10.02 0.44 -3.69
C GLU A 269 11.41 0.84 -4.25
N SER A 270 12.47 0.80 -3.43
CA SER A 270 13.83 1.06 -3.91
C SER A 270 14.33 -0.01 -4.86
N GLY A 271 13.84 -1.24 -4.76
CA GLY A 271 14.07 -2.33 -5.71
C GLY A 271 13.14 -2.28 -6.94
N GLY A 272 12.21 -1.32 -7.00
CA GLY A 272 11.19 -1.27 -8.06
C GLY A 272 10.15 -2.39 -7.94
N LEU A 273 9.97 -2.93 -6.75
CA LEU A 273 9.08 -4.06 -6.46
C LEU A 273 7.72 -3.59 -6.00
N GLN A 274 6.89 -3.19 -6.95
CA GLN A 274 5.51 -2.79 -6.74
C GLN A 274 4.69 -2.97 -8.03
N ASP A 275 3.36 -2.97 -7.89
CA ASP A 275 2.44 -3.03 -9.03
C ASP A 275 2.35 -1.67 -9.75
N PHE A 276 2.72 -1.64 -11.01
CA PHE A 276 2.68 -0.44 -11.86
C PHE A 276 1.28 -0.06 -12.32
N MET A 277 0.30 -0.94 -12.18
CA MET A 277 -1.06 -0.67 -12.66
C MET A 277 -1.85 0.17 -11.68
N TRP A 278 -1.90 -0.24 -10.40
CA TRP A 278 -2.70 0.40 -9.36
C TRP A 278 -1.92 0.77 -8.10
N GLY A 279 -0.63 0.47 -8.06
CA GLY A 279 0.25 0.91 -6.97
C GLY A 279 0.27 0.00 -5.75
N PHE A 280 -0.26 -1.23 -5.82
CA PHE A 280 -0.11 -2.19 -4.74
C PHE A 280 1.36 -2.52 -4.53
N GLY A 281 1.85 -2.40 -3.31
CA GLY A 281 3.28 -2.57 -3.04
C GLY A 281 3.59 -3.23 -1.70
N MET A 282 2.68 -3.25 -0.74
CA MET A 282 2.96 -3.71 0.62
C MET A 282 3.38 -5.19 0.66
N ARG A 283 2.66 -6.07 -0.05
CA ARG A 283 3.00 -7.50 -0.16
C ARG A 283 4.40 -7.70 -0.73
N MET A 284 4.71 -7.04 -1.86
CA MET A 284 6.01 -7.16 -2.51
C MET A 284 7.13 -6.55 -1.65
N ALA A 285 6.84 -5.48 -0.91
CA ALA A 285 7.77 -4.87 0.00
C ALA A 285 8.18 -5.83 1.13
N VAL A 286 7.21 -6.42 1.82
CA VAL A 286 7.49 -7.40 2.88
C VAL A 286 8.21 -8.62 2.30
N TRP A 287 7.71 -9.20 1.22
CA TRP A 287 8.30 -10.39 0.62
C TRP A 287 9.74 -10.16 0.17
N SER A 288 10.05 -9.02 -0.43
CA SER A 288 11.43 -8.71 -0.82
C SER A 288 12.37 -8.56 0.38
N GLY A 289 11.90 -7.97 1.48
CA GLY A 289 12.66 -7.92 2.73
C GLY A 289 12.94 -9.31 3.30
N VAL A 290 11.95 -10.21 3.26
CA VAL A 290 12.09 -11.62 3.65
C VAL A 290 13.17 -12.32 2.80
N LEU A 291 13.09 -12.19 1.47
CA LEU A 291 14.04 -12.83 0.56
C LEU A 291 15.47 -12.31 0.73
N ALA A 292 15.65 -10.99 0.96
CA ALA A 292 16.96 -10.41 1.25
C ALA A 292 17.55 -10.95 2.54
N ALA A 293 16.74 -11.02 3.62
CA ALA A 293 17.18 -11.60 4.88
C ALA A 293 17.55 -13.09 4.73
N GLN A 294 16.79 -13.85 3.95
CA GLN A 294 17.08 -15.27 3.72
C GLN A 294 18.43 -15.47 3.02
N GLU A 295 18.79 -14.69 2.00
CA GLU A 295 20.12 -14.77 1.38
C GLU A 295 21.23 -14.46 2.39
N MET A 296 21.08 -13.37 3.17
CA MET A 296 22.07 -12.97 4.17
C MET A 296 22.23 -14.01 5.30
N LEU A 297 21.29 -14.90 5.46
CA LEU A 297 21.33 -16.05 6.40
C LEU A 297 21.79 -17.35 5.72
N GLY A 298 22.41 -17.27 4.53
CA GLY A 298 22.92 -18.43 3.79
C GLY A 298 21.90 -19.15 2.94
N GLY A 299 20.73 -18.57 2.75
CA GLY A 299 19.67 -19.10 1.87
C GLY A 299 19.91 -18.83 0.37
N PRO A 300 18.87 -19.01 -0.46
CA PRO A 300 18.96 -18.79 -1.90
C PRO A 300 19.27 -17.33 -2.26
N SER A 301 19.89 -17.14 -3.43
CA SER A 301 20.23 -15.80 -3.93
C SER A 301 18.99 -14.92 -4.09
N TYR A 302 18.99 -13.74 -3.48
CA TYR A 302 17.95 -12.74 -3.51
C TYR A 302 17.57 -12.34 -4.94
N ASP A 303 18.56 -12.02 -5.77
CA ASP A 303 18.32 -11.66 -7.17
C ASP A 303 17.60 -12.78 -7.94
N LYS A 304 17.96 -14.05 -7.71
CA LYS A 304 17.30 -15.20 -8.35
C LYS A 304 15.86 -15.37 -7.85
N GLU A 305 15.63 -15.26 -6.54
CA GLU A 305 14.30 -15.43 -5.94
C GLU A 305 13.37 -14.27 -6.33
N VAL A 306 13.86 -13.02 -6.36
CA VAL A 306 13.08 -11.89 -6.87
C VAL A 306 12.70 -12.10 -8.34
N ARG A 307 13.65 -12.53 -9.18
CA ARG A 307 13.37 -12.82 -10.59
C ARG A 307 12.38 -13.96 -10.79
N ARG A 308 12.37 -14.92 -9.89
CA ARG A 308 11.47 -16.06 -9.93
C ARG A 308 10.06 -15.71 -9.44
N HIS A 309 9.94 -15.00 -8.31
CA HIS A 309 8.70 -14.85 -7.57
C HIS A 309 8.04 -13.47 -7.73
N LEU A 310 8.79 -12.37 -7.82
CA LEU A 310 8.25 -11.01 -7.82
C LEU A 310 8.30 -10.35 -9.20
N LEU A 311 9.41 -10.46 -9.91
CA LEU A 311 9.60 -9.82 -11.21
C LEU A 311 8.51 -10.18 -12.25
N PRO A 312 7.99 -11.41 -12.34
CA PRO A 312 6.91 -11.73 -13.27
C PRO A 312 5.63 -10.91 -13.04
N TYR A 313 5.30 -10.60 -11.77
CA TYR A 313 4.17 -9.73 -11.43
C TYR A 313 4.45 -8.29 -11.79
N VAL A 314 5.65 -7.78 -11.49
CA VAL A 314 6.07 -6.43 -11.88
C VAL A 314 6.01 -6.27 -13.40
N GLN A 315 6.56 -7.20 -14.18
CA GLN A 315 6.51 -7.18 -15.65
C GLN A 315 5.07 -7.20 -16.17
N THR A 316 4.21 -8.00 -15.55
CA THR A 316 2.77 -8.05 -15.88
C THR A 316 2.11 -6.71 -15.62
N SER A 317 2.38 -6.08 -14.49
CA SER A 317 1.80 -4.80 -14.13
C SER A 317 2.27 -3.66 -15.05
N VAL A 318 3.54 -3.68 -15.48
CA VAL A 318 4.07 -2.76 -16.49
C VAL A 318 3.34 -2.93 -17.83
N ALA A 319 3.15 -4.17 -18.29
CA ALA A 319 2.40 -4.45 -19.51
C ALA A 319 0.94 -3.97 -19.42
N ASN A 320 0.28 -4.24 -18.28
CA ASN A 320 -1.08 -3.77 -18.02
C ASN A 320 -1.14 -2.24 -17.99
N ARG A 321 -0.18 -1.56 -17.36
CA ARG A 321 -0.07 -0.10 -17.33
C ARG A 321 0.09 0.47 -18.74
N TRP A 322 0.90 -0.15 -19.55
CA TRP A 322 1.09 0.26 -20.94
C TRP A 322 -0.21 0.18 -21.75
N LEU A 323 -0.98 -0.88 -21.58
CA LEU A 323 -2.30 -1.02 -22.19
C LEU A 323 -3.28 0.01 -21.61
N MET A 324 -3.35 0.15 -20.29
CA MET A 324 -4.24 1.09 -19.60
C MET A 324 -3.99 2.55 -20.02
N ASN A 325 -2.75 2.92 -20.27
CA ASN A 325 -2.40 4.25 -20.76
C ASN A 325 -2.92 4.57 -22.19
N ARG A 326 -3.40 3.58 -22.92
CA ARG A 326 -3.94 3.71 -24.30
C ARG A 326 -5.46 3.63 -24.36
N VAL A 327 -6.10 3.25 -23.29
CA VAL A 327 -7.54 3.14 -23.18
C VAL A 327 -8.11 4.29 -22.37
N GLY A 328 -9.40 4.47 -22.37
CA GLY A 328 -10.10 5.51 -21.62
C GLY A 328 -11.46 5.00 -21.17
N ASP A 329 -12.31 5.90 -20.67
CA ASP A 329 -13.57 5.61 -19.98
C ASP A 329 -14.48 4.63 -20.75
N ARG A 330 -14.54 4.71 -22.10
CA ARG A 330 -15.33 3.74 -22.91
C ARG A 330 -14.83 2.31 -22.73
N THR A 331 -13.53 2.12 -22.63
CA THR A 331 -12.94 0.79 -22.42
C THR A 331 -13.10 0.37 -20.97
N PHE A 332 -12.94 1.27 -20.02
CA PHE A 332 -13.19 1.00 -18.60
C PHE A 332 -14.63 0.55 -18.36
N LYS A 333 -15.62 1.21 -19.00
CA LYS A 333 -17.00 0.76 -18.94
C LYS A 333 -17.20 -0.67 -19.50
N ARG A 334 -16.53 -1.01 -20.61
CA ARG A 334 -16.57 -2.38 -21.16
C ARG A 334 -15.90 -3.39 -20.21
N MET A 335 -14.81 -3.00 -19.56
CA MET A 335 -14.12 -3.83 -18.56
C MET A 335 -15.03 -4.09 -17.36
N CYS A 336 -15.70 -3.08 -16.81
CA CYS A 336 -16.66 -3.25 -15.74
C CYS A 336 -17.80 -4.23 -16.12
N LYS A 337 -18.40 -4.06 -17.31
CA LYS A 337 -19.43 -4.97 -17.82
C LYS A 337 -18.90 -6.41 -18.00
N GLN A 338 -17.67 -6.56 -18.48
CA GLN A 338 -17.06 -7.89 -18.62
C GLN A 338 -16.77 -8.52 -17.25
N TRP A 339 -16.33 -7.71 -16.29
CA TRP A 339 -16.14 -8.12 -14.91
C TRP A 339 -17.45 -8.68 -14.32
N MET A 340 -18.56 -7.93 -14.43
CA MET A 340 -19.85 -8.38 -13.91
C MET A 340 -20.36 -9.66 -14.60
N ARG A 341 -20.18 -9.79 -15.92
CA ARG A 341 -20.52 -11.04 -16.65
C ARG A 341 -19.68 -12.24 -16.17
N ASP A 342 -18.41 -12.04 -15.84
CA ASP A 342 -17.56 -13.12 -15.29
C ASP A 342 -18.01 -13.48 -13.88
N GLN A 343 -18.44 -12.51 -13.08
CA GLN A 343 -19.04 -12.76 -11.75
C GLN A 343 -20.34 -13.58 -11.86
N GLU A 344 -21.26 -13.21 -12.74
CA GLU A 344 -22.50 -13.95 -12.97
C GLU A 344 -22.25 -15.43 -13.34
N ARG A 345 -21.19 -15.69 -14.11
CA ARG A 345 -20.81 -17.04 -14.55
C ARG A 345 -20.03 -17.85 -13.51
N SER A 346 -19.24 -17.18 -12.70
CA SER A 346 -18.27 -17.85 -11.81
C SER A 346 -18.63 -17.79 -10.33
N GLY A 347 -19.61 -16.95 -9.95
CA GLY A 347 -19.94 -16.63 -8.56
C GLY A 347 -18.90 -15.74 -7.86
N ASN A 348 -17.78 -15.40 -8.53
CA ASN A 348 -16.67 -14.66 -7.91
C ASN A 348 -16.28 -13.43 -8.76
N GLY A 349 -16.59 -12.24 -8.26
CA GLY A 349 -16.37 -10.97 -8.95
C GLY A 349 -14.91 -10.59 -9.15
N LEU A 350 -13.98 -11.17 -8.39
CA LEU A 350 -12.55 -10.84 -8.52
C LEU A 350 -11.75 -11.83 -9.37
N ARG A 351 -12.38 -12.91 -9.85
CA ARG A 351 -11.72 -13.91 -10.68
C ARG A 351 -11.16 -13.32 -11.97
N TRP A 352 -11.95 -12.48 -12.65
CA TRP A 352 -11.54 -11.84 -13.90
C TRP A 352 -10.40 -10.84 -13.68
N ILE A 353 -10.54 -9.96 -12.69
CA ILE A 353 -9.50 -8.97 -12.38
C ILE A 353 -8.20 -9.63 -11.92
N GLY A 354 -8.29 -10.68 -11.10
CA GLY A 354 -7.14 -11.46 -10.67
C GLY A 354 -6.33 -12.01 -11.83
N ARG A 355 -6.99 -12.50 -12.90
CA ARG A 355 -6.30 -12.95 -14.11
C ARG A 355 -5.53 -11.84 -14.83
N LEU A 356 -5.97 -10.57 -14.72
CA LEU A 356 -5.21 -9.43 -15.28
C LEU A 356 -3.90 -9.21 -14.55
N PHE A 357 -3.83 -9.49 -13.24
CA PHE A 357 -2.64 -9.26 -12.44
C PHE A 357 -1.69 -10.46 -12.42
N ARG A 358 -2.18 -11.67 -12.66
CA ARG A 358 -1.34 -12.87 -12.67
C ARG A 358 -0.43 -12.93 -13.89
N PRO A 359 0.83 -13.33 -13.73
CA PRO A 359 1.78 -13.53 -14.82
C PRO A 359 1.28 -14.57 -15.84
N SER A 360 1.55 -14.30 -17.12
CA SER A 360 1.30 -15.25 -18.21
C SER A 360 2.36 -15.11 -19.31
N LEU A 361 2.50 -16.13 -20.14
CA LEU A 361 3.44 -16.08 -21.27
C LEU A 361 3.13 -14.94 -22.23
N THR A 362 1.84 -14.69 -22.50
CA THR A 362 1.41 -13.57 -23.37
C THR A 362 1.79 -12.22 -22.80
N LYS A 363 1.64 -12.00 -21.49
CA LYS A 363 2.03 -10.74 -20.83
C LYS A 363 3.55 -10.56 -20.80
N ARG A 364 4.30 -11.63 -20.60
CA ARG A 364 5.76 -11.61 -20.70
C ARG A 364 6.20 -11.23 -22.12
N LEU A 365 5.53 -11.76 -23.14
CA LEU A 365 5.79 -11.40 -24.54
C LEU A 365 5.43 -9.93 -24.78
N VAL A 366 4.27 -9.47 -24.34
CA VAL A 366 3.87 -8.04 -24.43
C VAL A 366 4.89 -7.15 -23.72
N PHE A 367 5.32 -7.51 -22.52
CA PHE A 367 6.37 -6.78 -21.81
C PHE A 367 7.68 -6.74 -22.62
N ALA A 368 8.15 -7.87 -23.13
CA ALA A 368 9.39 -7.94 -23.90
C ALA A 368 9.35 -7.07 -25.17
N LEU A 369 8.24 -7.12 -25.92
CA LEU A 369 8.05 -6.34 -27.14
C LEU A 369 7.82 -4.84 -26.88
N ALA A 370 7.09 -4.52 -25.80
CA ALA A 370 6.68 -3.16 -25.48
C ALA A 370 7.65 -2.41 -24.56
N SER A 371 8.48 -3.12 -23.79
CA SER A 371 9.41 -2.51 -22.83
C SER A 371 10.33 -1.44 -23.42
N PRO A 372 10.88 -1.56 -24.65
CA PRO A 372 11.68 -0.51 -25.25
C PRO A 372 10.93 0.81 -25.47
N PHE A 373 9.59 0.72 -25.61
CA PHE A 373 8.71 1.88 -25.82
C PHE A 373 8.07 2.38 -24.53
N MET A 374 8.05 1.54 -23.49
CA MET A 374 7.39 1.81 -22.22
C MET A 374 8.33 2.43 -21.19
N LEU A 375 9.62 2.13 -21.29
CA LEU A 375 10.62 2.44 -20.30
C LEU A 375 11.61 3.46 -20.85
N GLU A 376 11.98 4.43 -20.03
CA GLU A 376 13.08 5.33 -20.34
C GLU A 376 14.39 4.58 -20.09
N ARG A 377 15.23 4.46 -21.12
CA ARG A 377 16.57 3.88 -20.98
C ARG A 377 17.52 4.98 -20.51
N GLY A 378 18.23 4.74 -19.42
CA GLY A 378 19.24 5.64 -18.86
C GLY A 378 20.25 4.86 -18.02
N GLN A 379 21.30 5.53 -17.57
CA GLN A 379 22.18 4.99 -16.55
C GLN A 379 21.43 5.09 -15.21
N GLY A 380 20.97 3.95 -14.66
CA GLY A 380 20.23 3.89 -13.41
C GLY A 380 18.87 3.22 -13.54
N PRO A 381 18.00 3.35 -12.51
CA PRO A 381 16.67 2.74 -12.48
C PRO A 381 15.81 3.19 -13.68
N THR A 382 15.24 2.24 -14.40
CA THR A 382 14.45 2.50 -15.61
C THR A 382 13.03 2.87 -15.23
N ARG A 383 12.54 4.00 -15.71
CA ARG A 383 11.18 4.51 -15.43
C ARG A 383 10.22 4.27 -16.59
N PRO A 384 8.90 4.08 -16.30
CA PRO A 384 7.91 4.07 -17.37
C PRO A 384 7.84 5.43 -18.06
N LYS A 385 7.91 5.41 -19.40
CA LYS A 385 7.70 6.61 -20.19
C LYS A 385 6.30 7.19 -19.95
N ARG A 386 6.23 8.49 -19.77
CA ARG A 386 4.96 9.22 -19.77
C ARG A 386 4.41 9.26 -21.19
N LEU A 387 3.61 8.26 -21.55
CA LEU A 387 2.99 8.19 -22.87
C LEU A 387 1.91 9.27 -23.04
N PRO A 388 1.68 9.79 -24.25
CA PRO A 388 0.58 10.70 -24.51
C PRO A 388 -0.74 10.01 -24.18
N PHE A 389 -1.56 10.66 -23.36
CA PHE A 389 -2.79 10.13 -22.82
C PHE A 389 -3.99 10.80 -23.48
N ARG A 390 -4.97 10.01 -23.91
CA ARG A 390 -6.26 10.51 -24.39
C ARG A 390 -7.24 10.64 -23.22
N ALA A 391 -6.97 11.57 -22.29
CA ALA A 391 -7.93 11.89 -21.25
C ALA A 391 -9.17 12.56 -21.84
N ALA A 392 -10.34 12.32 -21.25
CA ALA A 392 -11.49 13.17 -21.45
C ALA A 392 -11.07 14.63 -21.16
N LYS A 393 -11.56 15.58 -21.99
CA LYS A 393 -11.32 17.00 -21.73
C LYS A 393 -11.87 17.31 -20.33
N ALA A 394 -10.98 17.69 -19.42
CA ALA A 394 -11.41 18.16 -18.12
C ALA A 394 -12.29 19.39 -18.31
N ARG A 395 -13.37 19.52 -17.55
CA ARG A 395 -14.18 20.72 -17.53
C ARG A 395 -13.31 21.86 -16.99
N ASP A 396 -12.99 22.83 -17.82
CA ASP A 396 -12.17 23.99 -17.41
C ASP A 396 -12.90 24.90 -16.40
N SER A 397 -14.22 24.71 -16.24
CA SER A 397 -15.10 25.46 -15.34
C SER A 397 -15.34 24.77 -13.98
N TRP A 398 -14.69 23.65 -13.67
CA TRP A 398 -14.95 22.93 -12.40
C TRP A 398 -14.69 23.79 -11.16
N GLU A 399 -13.59 24.53 -11.11
CA GLU A 399 -13.21 25.34 -9.94
C GLU A 399 -14.23 26.45 -9.60
N GLN A 400 -15.09 26.81 -10.55
CA GLN A 400 -16.17 27.78 -10.43
C GLN A 400 -17.55 27.12 -10.34
N SER A 401 -17.63 25.80 -10.37
CA SER A 401 -18.90 25.08 -10.26
C SER A 401 -19.46 25.15 -8.85
N GLU A 402 -20.80 25.05 -8.73
CA GLU A 402 -21.48 25.01 -7.42
C GLU A 402 -20.94 23.86 -6.56
N ASP A 403 -20.70 22.67 -7.14
CA ASP A 403 -20.13 21.51 -6.46
C ASP A 403 -18.73 21.81 -5.89
N ALA A 404 -17.85 22.44 -6.67
CA ALA A 404 -16.51 22.80 -6.20
C ALA A 404 -16.54 23.83 -5.07
N LEU A 405 -17.44 24.81 -5.18
CA LEU A 405 -17.63 25.82 -4.13
C LEU A 405 -18.22 25.22 -2.86
N ALA A 406 -19.18 24.30 -2.99
CA ALA A 406 -19.77 23.59 -1.85
C ALA A 406 -18.73 22.74 -1.11
N VAL A 407 -17.91 21.94 -1.83
CA VAL A 407 -16.83 21.14 -1.23
C VAL A 407 -15.82 22.02 -0.52
N LYS A 408 -15.43 23.16 -1.14
CA LYS A 408 -14.51 24.12 -0.54
C LYS A 408 -15.08 24.75 0.73
N ALA A 409 -16.33 25.20 0.69
CA ALA A 409 -17.01 25.82 1.83
C ALA A 409 -17.13 24.83 3.01
N ARG A 410 -17.48 23.57 2.76
CA ARG A 410 -17.54 22.50 3.74
C ARG A 410 -16.18 22.30 4.43
N TRP A 411 -15.10 22.20 3.65
CA TRP A 411 -13.74 22.05 4.17
C TRP A 411 -13.29 23.27 5.01
N GLU A 412 -13.59 24.48 4.54
CA GLU A 412 -13.28 25.69 5.29
C GLU A 412 -14.07 25.81 6.59
N ALA A 413 -15.34 25.38 6.60
CA ALA A 413 -16.16 25.32 7.80
C ALA A 413 -15.60 24.33 8.84
N ALA A 414 -15.22 23.13 8.40
CA ALA A 414 -14.61 22.12 9.28
C ALA A 414 -13.28 22.61 9.88
N ARG A 415 -12.44 23.29 9.10
CA ARG A 415 -11.19 23.90 9.62
C ARG A 415 -11.42 25.00 10.65
N ARG A 416 -12.52 25.75 10.57
CA ARG A 416 -12.87 26.81 11.52
C ARG A 416 -13.54 26.26 12.80
N GLY A 417 -14.32 25.17 12.69
CA GLY A 417 -15.01 24.55 13.81
C GLY A 417 -14.18 23.54 14.60
N GLY A 418 -13.07 23.06 14.03
CA GLY A 418 -12.23 22.04 14.62
C GLY A 418 -11.25 22.58 15.65
N SER A 419 -11.60 22.52 16.93
CA SER A 419 -10.62 22.37 18.01
C SER A 419 -9.76 21.13 17.66
N ARG A 420 -8.43 21.25 17.84
CA ARG A 420 -7.48 20.15 17.73
C ARG A 420 -7.79 19.10 18.81
N THR A 421 -8.72 18.23 18.55
CA THR A 421 -8.89 17.00 19.36
C THR A 421 -8.11 15.91 18.64
N SER A 422 -6.97 15.52 19.23
CA SER A 422 -6.32 14.25 18.98
C SER A 422 -7.38 13.14 19.06
N PHE A 423 -7.32 12.22 18.10
CA PHE A 423 -8.11 11.00 18.12
C PHE A 423 -7.64 10.14 19.31
N GLU A 424 -8.22 10.30 20.48
CA GLU A 424 -8.10 9.34 21.56
C GLU A 424 -9.10 8.22 21.30
N SER A 425 -8.56 7.01 21.18
CA SER A 425 -9.37 5.78 21.05
C SER A 425 -10.30 5.64 22.25
N LYS A 426 -11.56 5.23 22.01
CA LYS A 426 -12.54 4.94 23.04
C LYS A 426 -12.21 3.71 23.91
N ASP A 427 -11.04 3.14 23.84
CA ASP A 427 -10.60 1.99 24.61
C ASP A 427 -9.55 2.40 25.63
N GLY A 428 -9.97 3.09 26.68
CA GLY A 428 -9.09 3.49 27.78
C GLY A 428 -9.86 4.00 28.97
N GLU A 429 -10.71 3.16 29.59
CA GLU A 429 -11.05 3.37 31.00
C GLU A 429 -9.79 3.16 31.84
N ALA A 430 -9.09 4.27 32.11
CA ALA A 430 -8.02 4.30 33.09
C ALA A 430 -8.63 4.11 34.48
N HIS A 431 -8.34 2.99 35.13
CA HIS A 431 -8.45 2.89 36.58
C HIS A 431 -7.44 3.86 37.20
N GLU A 432 -7.91 5.01 37.64
CA GLU A 432 -7.20 5.82 38.60
C GLU A 432 -7.13 5.06 39.92
N THR A 433 -5.97 4.55 40.27
CA THR A 433 -5.66 4.18 41.64
C THR A 433 -5.14 5.42 42.37
N GLU A 434 -5.97 5.98 43.20
CA GLU A 434 -5.55 6.95 44.23
C GLU A 434 -4.41 6.36 45.08
N SER A 435 -3.26 7.01 45.04
CA SER A 435 -2.21 6.82 46.06
C SER A 435 -2.24 8.02 46.98
N GLU A 436 -2.74 7.83 48.23
CA GLU A 436 -2.54 8.76 49.32
C GLU A 436 -1.08 8.87 49.72
N PRO A 437 -0.63 10.02 50.20
CA PRO A 437 0.75 10.27 50.62
C PRO A 437 0.98 9.87 52.07
N VAL A 438 2.07 9.16 52.33
CA VAL A 438 2.83 9.21 53.60
C VAL A 438 4.32 9.26 53.28
#